data_fdeaf033c2b6d5855a242e066e9000bf
#
_entry.id   fdeaf033c2b6d5855a242e066e9000bf
#
_cell.length_a   1.000
_cell.length_b   1.000
_cell.length_c   1.000
_cell.angle_alpha   90.00
_cell.angle_beta   90.00
_cell.angle_gamma   90.00
#
_symmetry.space_group_name_H-M   'P 1'
#
loop_
_entity.id
_entity.type
_entity.pdbx_description
1 polymer ?
#
loop_
_entity_poly.entity_id
_entity_poly.type
_entity_poly.pdbx_seq_one_letter_code
_entity_poly.pdbx_strand_id
1 'polypeptide(L)'
;MKKYFALLLTSILLVTSCTSCVSTAPESEDAPQPSSTPVTSQTKENDTVTLSVYLEAVYTDDEVHFPIYEKLKAFEDSHPEIHLEFVSPVSGASDPAARETEINQLNTEIITGGGPDVFLMQTLRFTDDNLFPDVQKAMQNHSFLNLSDYADANAFDPSSCYSGVLAAGQLEGQQYILPLSFSVPLFVGAENVITGSGYQPEIASANQTAFFEELSRVLNENGKQVEYSLSLTNLLDQPLIDYQEGAIQLDTDAVRQALTIEKDYTTHQLNFFNNYDSQQIDALAAGTPFGLLEMSDIALGTLHPLDTKGIAPFIQGIPNENGGITAEISSYAMASANTQYPEQCAELLYYLMSAECQDAAAYPSTTEELPVRRDSMKASLESAHQFLVYDASKEKLSEDDIAFREETYGGNLQDTTVQSLQAICDQITSAHFHTIWYSALELGQSETGDDVLTSSLNDYLYGDTSLDELIDTLTPRLQMYLDE
;
A
#
# COMPACT_ATOMS: atom_id res chain seq x y z
N MET A 1 36.24 2.27 2.68
CA MET A 1 37.08 1.73 3.77
C MET A 1 36.69 0.28 4.00
N LYS A 2 37.56 -0.64 3.62
CA LYS A 2 37.36 -2.09 3.69
C LYS A 2 37.54 -2.55 5.12
N LYS A 3 36.49 -3.05 5.77
CA LYS A 3 36.52 -3.97 6.94
C LYS A 3 35.12 -3.96 7.55
N TYR A 4 34.28 -4.92 7.18
CA TYR A 4 33.18 -5.52 7.96
C TYR A 4 32.36 -6.46 7.06
N PHE A 5 33.06 -7.34 6.32
CA PHE A 5 32.42 -8.44 5.60
C PHE A 5 33.19 -9.75 5.91
N ALA A 6 33.16 -10.15 7.17
CA ALA A 6 33.69 -11.46 7.56
C ALA A 6 33.32 -11.78 9.01
N LEU A 7 32.05 -12.07 9.31
CA LEU A 7 31.66 -12.69 10.57
C LEU A 7 30.20 -13.16 10.55
N LEU A 8 29.86 -14.05 9.62
CA LEU A 8 28.59 -14.79 9.71
C LEU A 8 28.70 -16.10 8.91
N LEU A 9 29.65 -16.94 9.27
CA LEU A 9 29.78 -18.32 8.77
C LEU A 9 30.61 -19.15 9.72
N THR A 10 30.08 -19.41 10.92
CA THR A 10 30.56 -20.53 11.78
C THR A 10 29.65 -20.64 13.02
N SER A 11 28.56 -21.32 12.92
CA SER A 11 27.90 -21.99 14.07
C SER A 11 26.81 -22.95 13.60
N ILE A 12 27.17 -23.91 12.79
CA ILE A 12 26.37 -25.13 12.64
C ILE A 12 27.35 -26.28 12.89
N LEU A 13 27.18 -26.96 14.00
CA LEU A 13 27.49 -28.35 14.27
C LEU A 13 27.81 -28.57 15.76
N LEU A 14 26.80 -28.89 16.54
CA LEU A 14 26.95 -29.73 17.73
C LEU A 14 25.63 -30.44 18.02
N VAL A 15 25.39 -31.49 17.24
CA VAL A 15 24.48 -32.57 17.62
C VAL A 15 25.21 -33.44 18.62
N THR A 16 24.77 -33.47 19.86
CA THR A 16 25.13 -34.53 20.80
C THR A 16 23.90 -35.37 21.11
N SER A 17 23.95 -36.55 20.54
CA SER A 17 23.16 -37.72 20.87
C SER A 17 23.25 -38.07 22.37
N CYS A 18 22.12 -38.23 23.04
CA CYS A 18 21.98 -39.01 24.25
C CYS A 18 21.00 -40.13 24.04
N THR A 19 21.55 -41.33 24.02
CA THR A 19 20.92 -42.62 23.95
C THR A 19 20.20 -42.99 25.27
N SER A 20 18.98 -43.49 25.08
CA SER A 20 18.22 -44.52 25.81
C SER A 20 18.64 -45.00 27.20
N CYS A 21 17.67 -45.04 28.12
CA CYS A 21 17.51 -46.15 29.04
C CYS A 21 16.03 -46.52 29.15
N VAL A 22 15.76 -47.75 28.72
CA VAL A 22 14.54 -48.51 28.95
C VAL A 22 14.55 -49.01 30.40
N SER A 23 13.44 -48.87 31.14
CA SER A 23 13.16 -49.64 32.33
C SER A 23 11.70 -50.00 32.39
N THR A 24 11.48 -51.28 32.52
CA THR A 24 10.30 -52.11 32.55
C THR A 24 9.39 -51.82 33.74
N ALA A 25 8.07 -52.03 33.49
CA ALA A 25 6.95 -52.00 34.45
C ALA A 25 7.05 -53.03 35.58
N PRO A 26 6.18 -52.92 36.63
CA PRO A 26 5.10 -53.91 36.76
C PRO A 26 3.72 -53.33 37.10
N GLU A 27 2.72 -54.09 36.67
CA GLU A 27 1.28 -53.98 36.93
C GLU A 27 0.93 -54.10 38.44
N SER A 28 -0.10 -53.39 38.88
CA SER A 28 -1.16 -53.88 39.76
C SER A 28 -2.29 -52.85 39.94
N GLU A 29 -3.46 -53.25 39.50
CA GLU A 29 -4.80 -53.29 40.11
C GLU A 29 -5.26 -52.13 41.03
N ASP A 30 -6.47 -51.74 40.69
CA ASP A 30 -7.61 -51.22 41.47
C ASP A 30 -7.96 -49.77 41.24
N ALA A 31 -9.03 -49.61 40.45
CA ALA A 31 -9.78 -48.37 40.29
C ALA A 31 -10.83 -48.23 41.41
N PRO A 32 -11.09 -47.04 41.93
CA PRO A 32 -12.41 -46.65 42.39
C PRO A 32 -13.05 -45.63 41.45
N GLN A 33 -14.31 -45.84 41.11
CA GLN A 33 -15.20 -44.94 40.35
C GLN A 33 -15.27 -43.56 41.02
N PRO A 34 -15.21 -42.45 40.22
CA PRO A 34 -15.52 -41.14 40.76
C PRO A 34 -17.03 -40.91 40.84
N SER A 35 -17.51 -40.56 42.01
CA SER A 35 -18.83 -40.04 42.29
C SER A 35 -19.05 -38.71 41.56
N SER A 36 -20.16 -38.63 40.81
CA SER A 36 -20.65 -37.41 40.17
C SER A 36 -21.09 -36.39 41.23
N THR A 37 -20.24 -35.40 41.46
CA THR A 37 -20.65 -34.14 42.09
C THR A 37 -21.13 -33.18 40.98
N PRO A 38 -22.25 -32.45 41.11
CA PRO A 38 -22.65 -31.48 40.11
C PRO A 38 -21.64 -30.32 40.06
N VAL A 39 -21.04 -30.15 38.91
CA VAL A 39 -20.24 -28.97 38.63
C VAL A 39 -21.17 -27.74 38.65
N THR A 40 -21.07 -26.98 39.71
CA THR A 40 -21.63 -25.64 39.76
C THR A 40 -20.95 -24.85 38.63
N SER A 41 -21.75 -24.40 37.68
CA SER A 41 -21.31 -23.45 36.65
C SER A 41 -20.74 -22.22 37.35
N GLN A 42 -19.41 -22.17 37.44
CA GLN A 42 -18.73 -20.90 37.69
C GLN A 42 -19.00 -20.03 36.49
N THR A 43 -19.66 -18.92 36.71
CA THR A 43 -19.68 -17.77 35.83
C THR A 43 -18.20 -17.47 35.53
N LYS A 44 -17.74 -17.66 34.27
CA LYS A 44 -16.47 -17.15 33.81
C LYS A 44 -16.51 -15.64 34.08
N GLU A 45 -15.64 -15.14 34.93
CA GLU A 45 -15.23 -13.75 34.85
C GLU A 45 -14.84 -13.50 33.40
N ASN A 46 -15.37 -12.45 32.79
CA ASN A 46 -14.95 -12.03 31.44
C ASN A 46 -13.46 -11.74 31.51
N ASP A 47 -12.63 -12.72 31.14
CA ASP A 47 -11.22 -12.47 30.90
C ASP A 47 -11.13 -11.59 29.66
N THR A 48 -10.74 -10.33 29.82
CA THR A 48 -10.49 -9.39 28.70
C THR A 48 -9.34 -9.95 27.86
N VAL A 49 -9.59 -10.09 26.57
CA VAL A 49 -8.55 -10.47 25.58
C VAL A 49 -7.76 -9.23 25.25
N THR A 50 -6.43 -9.31 25.31
CA THR A 50 -5.55 -8.24 24.81
C THR A 50 -5.01 -8.64 23.44
N LEU A 51 -5.29 -7.84 22.43
CA LEU A 51 -4.71 -7.96 21.09
C LEU A 51 -3.56 -6.98 20.93
N SER A 52 -2.39 -7.51 20.58
CA SER A 52 -1.25 -6.68 20.19
C SER A 52 -1.38 -6.26 18.72
N VAL A 53 -1.48 -4.97 18.48
CA VAL A 53 -1.74 -4.37 17.16
C VAL A 53 -0.54 -3.56 16.70
N TYR A 54 0.14 -4.03 15.67
CA TYR A 54 1.21 -3.29 15.01
C TYR A 54 0.63 -2.21 14.09
N LEU A 55 1.14 -1.00 14.22
CA LEU A 55 0.80 0.14 13.38
C LEU A 55 2.06 0.63 12.65
N GLU A 56 2.10 0.53 11.32
CA GLU A 56 3.24 0.99 10.51
C GLU A 56 3.44 2.50 10.59
N ALA A 57 2.35 3.26 10.63
CA ALA A 57 2.43 4.70 10.77
C ALA A 57 2.91 5.09 12.17
N VAL A 58 3.87 6.01 12.22
CA VAL A 58 4.40 6.52 13.49
C VAL A 58 3.34 7.33 14.21
N TYR A 59 2.90 6.81 15.33
CA TYR A 59 2.11 7.54 16.30
C TYR A 59 2.98 7.90 17.49
N THR A 60 3.32 9.16 17.61
CA THR A 60 3.66 9.67 18.93
C THR A 60 2.37 10.09 19.60
N ASP A 61 2.16 9.67 20.82
CA ASP A 61 0.90 9.81 21.59
C ASP A 61 0.26 11.21 21.59
N ASP A 62 0.96 12.25 21.15
CA ASP A 62 0.56 13.63 21.32
C ASP A 62 0.38 14.45 20.03
N GLU A 63 0.78 13.97 18.84
CA GLU A 63 0.95 14.90 17.72
C GLU A 63 0.13 14.62 16.45
N VAL A 64 -0.18 13.39 16.06
CA VAL A 64 -1.04 13.13 14.88
C VAL A 64 -2.04 12.01 15.16
N HIS A 65 -3.34 12.30 15.10
CA HIS A 65 -4.39 11.29 15.19
C HIS A 65 -4.93 10.97 13.80
N PHE A 66 -4.41 9.94 13.18
CA PHE A 66 -5.01 9.43 11.95
C PHE A 66 -6.39 8.82 12.22
N PRO A 67 -7.34 8.94 11.30
CA PRO A 67 -8.68 8.40 11.47
C PRO A 67 -8.72 6.90 11.83
N ILE A 68 -7.76 6.11 11.35
CA ILE A 68 -7.64 4.68 11.71
C ILE A 68 -7.53 4.49 13.22
N TYR A 69 -6.79 5.33 13.92
CA TYR A 69 -6.63 5.24 15.38
C TYR A 69 -7.96 5.46 16.11
N GLU A 70 -8.74 6.47 15.68
CA GLU A 70 -10.06 6.72 16.22
C GLU A 70 -11.02 5.55 15.98
N LYS A 71 -10.90 4.89 14.82
CA LYS A 71 -11.70 3.70 14.51
C LYS A 71 -11.32 2.50 15.37
N LEU A 72 -10.03 2.29 15.62
CA LEU A 72 -9.55 1.25 16.54
C LEU A 72 -10.05 1.47 17.96
N LYS A 73 -10.05 2.72 18.44
CA LYS A 73 -10.63 3.10 19.73
C LYS A 73 -12.14 2.88 19.79
N ALA A 74 -12.87 3.24 18.74
CA ALA A 74 -14.31 3.00 18.67
C ALA A 74 -14.64 1.48 18.65
N PHE A 75 -13.80 0.67 18.03
CA PHE A 75 -13.89 -0.79 18.11
C PHE A 75 -13.74 -1.27 19.57
N GLU A 76 -12.67 -0.87 20.25
CA GLU A 76 -12.42 -1.21 21.65
C GLU A 76 -13.58 -0.77 22.57
N ASP A 77 -14.09 0.44 22.39
CA ASP A 77 -15.23 0.95 23.16
C ASP A 77 -16.52 0.12 22.97
N SER A 78 -16.70 -0.46 21.77
CA SER A 78 -17.86 -1.32 21.45
C SER A 78 -17.67 -2.79 21.81
N HIS A 79 -16.42 -3.21 22.10
CA HIS A 79 -16.05 -4.60 22.46
C HIS A 79 -15.30 -4.63 23.80
N PRO A 80 -15.99 -4.41 24.94
CA PRO A 80 -15.34 -4.29 26.24
C PRO A 80 -14.58 -5.54 26.70
N GLU A 81 -14.77 -6.67 26.04
CA GLU A 81 -14.01 -7.91 26.24
C GLU A 81 -12.68 -7.93 25.46
N ILE A 82 -12.42 -6.95 24.57
CA ILE A 82 -11.18 -6.83 23.80
C ILE A 82 -10.47 -5.53 24.20
N HIS A 83 -9.20 -5.65 24.51
CA HIS A 83 -8.28 -4.52 24.74
C HIS A 83 -7.23 -4.48 23.64
N LEU A 84 -6.94 -3.30 23.06
CA LEU A 84 -5.94 -3.13 22.02
C LEU A 84 -4.66 -2.52 22.61
N GLU A 85 -3.56 -3.24 22.49
CA GLU A 85 -2.22 -2.77 22.84
C GLU A 85 -1.45 -2.44 21.56
N PHE A 86 -1.08 -1.16 21.37
CA PHE A 86 -0.45 -0.71 20.13
C PHE A 86 1.07 -0.85 20.19
N VAL A 87 1.63 -1.37 19.10
CA VAL A 87 3.07 -1.48 18.84
C VAL A 87 3.38 -0.64 17.60
N SER A 88 4.12 0.44 17.76
CA SER A 88 4.56 1.28 16.64
C SER A 88 6.06 1.49 16.72
N PRO A 89 6.79 1.22 15.64
CA PRO A 89 8.23 1.48 15.62
C PRO A 89 8.48 2.99 15.53
N VAL A 90 9.66 3.41 15.94
CA VAL A 90 10.09 4.80 15.74
C VAL A 90 10.14 5.14 14.25
N SER A 91 9.92 6.43 13.92
CA SER A 91 10.01 6.89 12.54
C SER A 91 11.44 6.77 12.00
N GLY A 92 11.59 6.16 10.83
CA GLY A 92 12.85 6.13 10.11
C GLY A 92 13.37 7.53 9.77
N ALA A 93 12.47 8.50 9.55
CA ALA A 93 12.84 9.89 9.33
C ALA A 93 13.46 10.56 10.57
N SER A 94 13.08 10.12 11.79
CA SER A 94 13.60 10.69 13.03
C SER A 94 14.83 9.94 13.57
N ASP A 95 14.85 8.61 13.51
CA ASP A 95 15.96 7.77 13.98
C ASP A 95 16.03 6.44 13.18
N PRO A 96 16.68 6.43 12.01
CA PRO A 96 16.78 5.22 11.16
C PRO A 96 17.40 4.03 11.87
N ALA A 97 18.42 4.25 12.71
CA ALA A 97 19.12 3.15 13.39
C ALA A 97 18.30 2.53 14.53
N ALA A 98 17.50 3.33 15.22
CA ALA A 98 16.55 2.81 16.21
C ALA A 98 15.45 2.02 15.52
N ARG A 99 14.89 2.53 14.42
CA ARG A 99 13.88 1.82 13.63
C ARG A 99 14.40 0.47 13.13
N GLU A 100 15.56 0.42 12.48
CA GLU A 100 16.18 -0.84 12.03
C GLU A 100 16.29 -1.86 13.18
N THR A 101 16.69 -1.39 14.36
CA THR A 101 16.82 -2.26 15.54
C THR A 101 15.46 -2.82 15.97
N GLU A 102 14.41 -1.98 16.03
CA GLU A 102 13.06 -2.38 16.44
C GLU A 102 12.43 -3.34 15.42
N ILE A 103 12.54 -3.04 14.13
CA ILE A 103 12.06 -3.94 13.06
C ILE A 103 12.76 -5.30 13.09
N ASN A 104 14.09 -5.34 13.29
CA ASN A 104 14.84 -6.59 13.40
C ASN A 104 14.43 -7.41 14.66
N GLN A 105 14.10 -6.73 15.77
CA GLN A 105 13.57 -7.40 16.95
C GLN A 105 12.19 -8.00 16.67
N LEU A 106 11.25 -7.23 16.10
CA LEU A 106 9.91 -7.70 15.74
C LEU A 106 9.96 -8.87 14.76
N ASN A 107 10.81 -8.81 13.75
CA ASN A 107 11.03 -9.92 12.82
C ASN A 107 11.50 -11.19 13.54
N THR A 108 12.40 -11.05 14.51
CA THR A 108 12.86 -12.19 15.32
C THR A 108 11.72 -12.78 16.15
N GLU A 109 10.88 -11.95 16.75
CA GLU A 109 9.69 -12.38 17.50
C GLU A 109 8.70 -13.13 16.60
N ILE A 110 8.38 -12.57 15.41
CA ILE A 110 7.46 -13.19 14.44
C ILE A 110 7.99 -14.56 13.99
N ILE A 111 9.26 -14.67 13.63
CA ILE A 111 9.88 -15.93 13.18
C ILE A 111 9.83 -17.00 14.28
N THR A 112 9.90 -16.61 15.55
CA THR A 112 9.80 -17.53 16.69
C THR A 112 8.37 -17.85 17.12
N GLY A 113 7.35 -17.35 16.39
CA GLY A 113 5.94 -17.60 16.63
C GLY A 113 5.29 -16.68 17.67
N GLY A 114 5.97 -15.57 18.00
CA GLY A 114 5.45 -14.47 18.83
C GLY A 114 5.14 -13.22 18.00
N GLY A 115 5.28 -12.04 18.63
CA GLY A 115 5.04 -10.74 17.99
C GLY A 115 3.56 -10.34 18.00
N PRO A 116 3.20 -9.28 17.23
CA PRO A 116 1.84 -8.75 17.19
C PRO A 116 0.80 -9.75 16.66
N ASP A 117 -0.44 -9.65 17.16
CA ASP A 117 -1.58 -10.44 16.68
C ASP A 117 -2.14 -9.90 15.37
N VAL A 118 -2.16 -8.56 15.22
CA VAL A 118 -2.69 -7.86 14.05
C VAL A 118 -1.63 -6.87 13.55
N PHE A 119 -1.56 -6.74 12.23
CA PHE A 119 -0.67 -5.79 11.55
C PHE A 119 -1.51 -4.86 10.68
N LEU A 120 -1.38 -3.55 10.92
CA LEU A 120 -1.94 -2.49 10.11
C LEU A 120 -0.80 -1.80 9.39
N MET A 121 -0.74 -1.99 8.08
CA MET A 121 0.36 -1.59 7.23
C MET A 121 -0.05 -0.42 6.34
N GLN A 122 0.89 0.48 6.13
CA GLN A 122 0.81 1.52 5.11
C GLN A 122 1.99 1.36 4.17
N THR A 123 1.79 1.54 2.89
CA THR A 123 2.87 1.54 1.91
C THR A 123 3.80 2.73 2.17
N LEU A 124 5.05 2.42 2.48
CA LEU A 124 6.12 3.39 2.68
C LEU A 124 7.09 3.27 1.52
N ARG A 125 6.94 4.11 0.51
CA ARG A 125 7.72 4.05 -0.75
C ARG A 125 9.22 4.39 -0.58
N PHE A 126 9.58 5.04 0.52
CA PHE A 126 10.91 5.65 0.68
C PHE A 126 11.72 5.07 1.84
N THR A 127 11.33 3.94 2.40
CA THR A 127 12.04 3.31 3.52
C THR A 127 12.28 1.84 3.24
N ASP A 128 13.53 1.41 3.37
CA ASP A 128 13.91 -0.01 3.27
C ASP A 128 13.56 -0.81 4.54
N ASP A 129 13.11 -0.12 5.59
CA ASP A 129 12.88 -0.69 6.93
C ASP A 129 11.40 -1.03 7.18
N ASN A 130 10.73 -1.63 6.21
CA ASN A 130 9.39 -2.15 6.37
C ASN A 130 9.40 -3.48 7.12
N LEU A 131 8.43 -3.71 8.01
CA LEU A 131 8.31 -4.97 8.75
C LEU A 131 8.17 -6.17 7.78
N PHE A 132 7.45 -5.99 6.69
CA PHE A 132 7.33 -6.94 5.59
C PHE A 132 7.78 -6.30 4.28
N PRO A 133 9.09 -6.35 3.95
CA PRO A 133 9.60 -5.78 2.71
C PRO A 133 8.92 -6.35 1.46
N ASP A 134 8.46 -7.59 1.55
CA ASP A 134 7.62 -8.25 0.55
C ASP A 134 6.51 -9.04 1.24
N VAL A 135 5.35 -8.40 1.36
CA VAL A 135 4.18 -8.99 2.03
C VAL A 135 3.60 -10.18 1.26
N GLN A 136 3.78 -10.22 -0.07
CA GLN A 136 3.31 -11.34 -0.89
C GLN A 136 4.13 -12.60 -0.62
N LYS A 137 5.45 -12.46 -0.42
CA LYS A 137 6.31 -13.57 0.02
C LYS A 137 5.91 -14.08 1.40
N ALA A 138 5.62 -13.17 2.34
CA ALA A 138 5.16 -13.54 3.67
C ALA A 138 3.79 -14.27 3.61
N MET A 139 2.88 -13.84 2.75
CA MET A 139 1.59 -14.50 2.51
C MET A 139 1.80 -15.92 1.93
N GLN A 140 2.67 -16.08 0.94
CA GLN A 140 3.01 -17.37 0.37
C GLN A 140 3.61 -18.34 1.40
N ASN A 141 4.36 -17.82 2.36
CA ASN A 141 4.93 -18.58 3.47
C ASN A 141 3.90 -18.87 4.60
N HIS A 142 2.60 -18.58 4.39
CA HIS A 142 1.53 -18.78 5.34
C HIS A 142 1.76 -18.07 6.69
N SER A 143 2.37 -16.89 6.66
CA SER A 143 2.62 -16.09 7.87
C SER A 143 1.37 -15.46 8.45
N PHE A 144 0.27 -15.44 7.68
CA PHE A 144 -0.98 -14.77 8.03
C PHE A 144 -2.14 -15.74 8.19
N LEU A 145 -3.12 -15.34 9.02
CA LEU A 145 -4.36 -16.07 9.28
C LEU A 145 -5.24 -16.11 8.00
N ASN A 146 -5.84 -17.27 7.71
CA ASN A 146 -6.86 -17.37 6.66
C ASN A 146 -8.16 -16.69 7.13
N LEU A 147 -8.40 -15.48 6.65
CA LEU A 147 -9.56 -14.66 7.02
C LEU A 147 -10.87 -15.17 6.40
N SER A 148 -10.81 -15.94 5.30
CA SER A 148 -12.01 -16.49 4.66
C SER A 148 -12.82 -17.40 5.59
N ASP A 149 -12.16 -18.04 6.55
CA ASP A 149 -12.83 -18.91 7.53
C ASP A 149 -13.74 -18.14 8.50
N TYR A 150 -13.58 -16.81 8.60
CA TYR A 150 -14.29 -15.93 9.53
C TYR A 150 -15.25 -14.94 8.84
N ALA A 151 -15.29 -14.91 7.50
CA ALA A 151 -16.06 -13.92 6.74
C ALA A 151 -17.56 -13.99 7.05
N ASP A 152 -18.13 -15.19 7.07
CA ASP A 152 -19.58 -15.40 7.36
C ASP A 152 -19.94 -14.97 8.79
N ALA A 153 -19.07 -15.25 9.76
CA ALA A 153 -19.31 -14.87 11.16
C ALA A 153 -19.34 -13.36 11.35
N ASN A 154 -18.58 -12.63 10.53
CA ASN A 154 -18.47 -11.17 10.55
C ASN A 154 -19.40 -10.49 9.51
N ALA A 155 -20.28 -11.23 8.86
CA ALA A 155 -21.22 -10.75 7.87
C ALA A 155 -20.56 -9.91 6.75
N PHE A 156 -19.31 -10.23 6.40
CA PHE A 156 -18.58 -9.54 5.36
C PHE A 156 -19.12 -9.91 3.98
N ASP A 157 -19.50 -8.88 3.21
CA ASP A 157 -19.95 -9.03 1.82
C ASP A 157 -18.86 -8.51 0.87
N PRO A 158 -18.07 -9.40 0.24
CA PRO A 158 -17.02 -9.02 -0.69
C PRO A 158 -17.55 -8.30 -1.94
N SER A 159 -18.85 -8.45 -2.28
CA SER A 159 -19.44 -7.76 -3.44
C SER A 159 -19.58 -6.25 -3.24
N SER A 160 -19.50 -5.77 -2.00
CA SER A 160 -19.46 -4.35 -1.66
C SER A 160 -18.12 -3.67 -2.01
N CYS A 161 -17.08 -4.45 -2.29
CA CYS A 161 -15.74 -3.99 -2.55
C CYS A 161 -15.36 -4.10 -4.04
N TYR A 162 -14.26 -3.43 -4.42
CA TYR A 162 -13.62 -3.62 -5.73
C TYR A 162 -12.92 -4.98 -5.76
N SER A 163 -13.44 -5.90 -6.56
CA SER A 163 -12.96 -7.29 -6.58
C SER A 163 -11.50 -7.43 -6.99
N GLY A 164 -11.02 -6.62 -7.96
CA GLY A 164 -9.62 -6.60 -8.37
C GLY A 164 -8.68 -6.18 -7.23
N VAL A 165 -9.14 -5.26 -6.37
CA VAL A 165 -8.38 -4.82 -5.19
C VAL A 165 -8.34 -5.90 -4.12
N LEU A 166 -9.48 -6.52 -3.79
CA LEU A 166 -9.52 -7.61 -2.80
C LEU A 166 -8.65 -8.80 -3.22
N ALA A 167 -8.61 -9.10 -4.52
CA ALA A 167 -7.85 -10.23 -5.05
C ALA A 167 -6.33 -10.14 -4.76
N ALA A 168 -5.77 -8.93 -4.59
CA ALA A 168 -4.37 -8.76 -4.23
C ALA A 168 -3.99 -9.45 -2.90
N GLY A 169 -4.92 -9.51 -1.95
CA GLY A 169 -4.71 -10.15 -0.64
C GLY A 169 -5.11 -11.62 -0.58
N GLN A 170 -5.33 -12.27 -1.74
CA GLN A 170 -5.73 -13.67 -1.84
C GLN A 170 -4.58 -14.59 -2.26
N LEU A 171 -4.58 -15.77 -1.66
CA LEU A 171 -3.74 -16.89 -2.07
C LEU A 171 -4.66 -18.09 -2.28
N GLU A 172 -4.61 -18.71 -3.48
CA GLU A 172 -5.47 -19.85 -3.85
C GLU A 172 -6.99 -19.60 -3.61
N GLY A 173 -7.43 -18.34 -3.80
CA GLY A 173 -8.81 -17.93 -3.60
C GLY A 173 -9.23 -17.75 -2.14
N GLN A 174 -8.31 -17.83 -1.19
CA GLN A 174 -8.54 -17.54 0.23
C GLN A 174 -7.95 -16.17 0.59
N GLN A 175 -8.65 -15.42 1.43
CA GLN A 175 -8.24 -14.08 1.86
C GLN A 175 -7.30 -14.16 3.07
N TYR A 176 -6.11 -13.59 2.96
CA TYR A 176 -5.11 -13.50 4.04
C TYR A 176 -4.82 -12.06 4.42
N ILE A 177 -4.86 -11.14 3.45
CA ILE A 177 -4.62 -9.72 3.64
C ILE A 177 -5.86 -8.96 3.18
N LEU A 178 -6.36 -8.05 4.00
CA LEU A 178 -7.46 -7.14 3.62
C LEU A 178 -6.85 -5.80 3.18
N PRO A 179 -6.87 -5.44 1.90
CA PRO A 179 -6.61 -4.08 1.49
C PRO A 179 -7.62 -3.13 2.17
N LEU A 180 -7.13 -2.02 2.71
CA LEU A 180 -7.96 -0.99 3.34
C LEU A 180 -8.12 0.22 2.43
N SER A 181 -7.08 0.57 1.69
CA SER A 181 -7.09 1.63 0.70
C SER A 181 -6.18 1.30 -0.47
N PHE A 182 -6.37 1.99 -1.58
CA PHE A 182 -5.58 1.82 -2.79
C PHE A 182 -5.51 3.13 -3.58
N SER A 183 -4.58 3.21 -4.52
CA SER A 183 -4.50 4.26 -5.54
C SER A 183 -4.67 3.68 -6.94
N VAL A 184 -4.98 4.55 -7.92
CA VAL A 184 -5.08 4.18 -9.34
C VAL A 184 -4.34 5.21 -10.19
N PRO A 185 -3.70 4.79 -11.29
CA PRO A 185 -2.99 5.71 -12.17
C PRO A 185 -3.97 6.57 -12.96
N LEU A 186 -3.82 7.88 -12.89
CA LEU A 186 -4.69 8.85 -13.53
C LEU A 186 -3.92 9.78 -14.46
N PHE A 187 -4.53 10.10 -15.59
CA PHE A 187 -4.19 11.24 -16.42
C PHE A 187 -5.23 12.34 -16.22
N VAL A 188 -4.81 13.47 -15.68
CA VAL A 188 -5.68 14.54 -15.25
C VAL A 188 -5.29 15.87 -15.91
N GLY A 189 -6.28 16.70 -16.18
CA GLY A 189 -6.09 18.05 -16.67
C GLY A 189 -7.39 18.81 -16.79
N ALA A 190 -7.35 20.05 -17.23
CA ALA A 190 -8.55 20.79 -17.57
C ALA A 190 -9.17 20.26 -18.89
N GLU A 191 -10.46 19.94 -18.89
CA GLU A 191 -11.15 19.33 -20.04
C GLU A 191 -10.95 20.15 -21.33
N ASN A 192 -11.09 21.46 -21.25
CA ASN A 192 -10.90 22.35 -22.41
C ASN A 192 -9.46 22.33 -22.95
N VAL A 193 -8.47 22.11 -22.10
CA VAL A 193 -7.05 22.01 -22.48
C VAL A 193 -6.79 20.69 -23.18
N ILE A 194 -7.25 19.58 -22.59
CA ILE A 194 -7.07 18.24 -23.16
C ILE A 194 -7.81 18.14 -24.51
N THR A 195 -9.09 18.53 -24.57
CA THR A 195 -9.88 18.53 -25.80
C THR A 195 -9.27 19.43 -26.87
N GLY A 196 -8.82 20.64 -26.48
CA GLY A 196 -8.18 21.58 -27.38
C GLY A 196 -6.82 21.14 -27.93
N SER A 197 -6.15 20.19 -27.29
CA SER A 197 -4.87 19.64 -27.74
C SER A 197 -5.01 18.59 -28.86
N GLY A 198 -6.23 18.12 -29.13
CA GLY A 198 -6.48 17.05 -30.08
C GLY A 198 -6.18 15.67 -29.53
N TYR A 199 -6.10 15.49 -28.20
CA TYR A 199 -5.97 14.20 -27.55
C TYR A 199 -7.20 13.33 -27.83
N GLN A 200 -6.97 12.04 -28.07
CA GLN A 200 -8.00 11.07 -28.45
C GLN A 200 -8.13 9.97 -27.36
N PRO A 201 -9.03 10.17 -26.39
CA PRO A 201 -9.16 9.25 -25.24
C PRO A 201 -9.49 7.80 -25.67
N GLU A 202 -10.26 7.63 -26.75
CA GLU A 202 -10.65 6.30 -27.23
C GLU A 202 -9.47 5.49 -27.77
N ILE A 203 -8.46 6.17 -28.32
CA ILE A 203 -7.21 5.52 -28.74
C ILE A 203 -6.37 5.20 -27.51
N ALA A 204 -6.20 6.18 -26.65
CA ALA A 204 -5.36 6.09 -25.45
C ALA A 204 -5.86 5.03 -24.45
N SER A 205 -7.16 4.73 -24.43
CA SER A 205 -7.73 3.72 -23.50
C SER A 205 -7.52 2.28 -23.95
N ALA A 206 -6.91 2.01 -25.11
CA ALA A 206 -6.80 0.65 -25.63
C ALA A 206 -5.82 -0.20 -24.83
N ASN A 207 -4.67 0.34 -24.50
CA ASN A 207 -3.62 -0.25 -23.64
C ASN A 207 -2.53 0.79 -23.37
N GLN A 208 -1.58 0.44 -22.52
CA GLN A 208 -0.45 1.26 -22.13
C GLN A 208 0.31 1.85 -23.35
N THR A 209 0.66 1.04 -24.33
CA THR A 209 1.38 1.50 -25.54
C THR A 209 0.62 2.61 -26.23
N ALA A 210 -0.66 2.38 -26.50
CA ALA A 210 -1.51 3.34 -27.21
C ALA A 210 -1.68 4.64 -26.40
N PHE A 211 -1.76 4.55 -25.06
CA PHE A 211 -1.83 5.71 -24.20
C PHE A 211 -0.58 6.59 -24.33
N PHE A 212 0.62 6.02 -24.17
CA PHE A 212 1.86 6.79 -24.19
C PHE A 212 2.25 7.27 -25.60
N GLU A 213 1.90 6.52 -26.64
CA GLU A 213 2.05 7.00 -28.03
C GLU A 213 1.16 8.20 -28.30
N GLU A 214 -0.12 8.16 -27.91
CA GLU A 214 -1.04 9.26 -28.09
C GLU A 214 -0.64 10.49 -27.26
N LEU A 215 -0.23 10.28 -25.99
CA LEU A 215 0.26 11.35 -25.14
C LEU A 215 1.50 12.01 -25.73
N SER A 216 2.51 11.23 -26.16
CA SER A 216 3.73 11.75 -26.79
C SER A 216 3.42 12.54 -28.07
N ARG A 217 2.48 12.08 -28.90
CA ARG A 217 2.02 12.81 -30.08
C ARG A 217 1.48 14.19 -29.70
N VAL A 218 0.58 14.25 -28.74
CA VAL A 218 -0.06 15.49 -28.29
C VAL A 218 0.96 16.45 -27.67
N LEU A 219 1.86 15.96 -26.82
CA LEU A 219 2.89 16.76 -26.20
C LEU A 219 3.81 17.40 -27.24
N ASN A 220 4.27 16.63 -28.22
CA ASN A 220 5.16 17.09 -29.30
C ASN A 220 4.45 18.09 -30.21
N GLU A 221 3.21 17.85 -30.62
CA GLU A 221 2.46 18.73 -31.53
C GLU A 221 2.11 20.08 -30.90
N ASN A 222 1.92 20.11 -29.57
CA ASN A 222 1.46 21.31 -28.86
C ASN A 222 2.57 21.99 -28.05
N GLY A 223 3.78 21.44 -28.02
CA GLY A 223 4.91 21.97 -27.21
C GLY A 223 4.57 21.99 -25.72
N LYS A 224 3.82 20.98 -25.25
CA LYS A 224 3.39 20.81 -23.85
C LYS A 224 4.33 19.87 -23.11
N GLN A 225 4.27 19.94 -21.80
CA GLN A 225 4.93 19.03 -20.88
C GLN A 225 3.88 18.39 -19.98
N VAL A 226 4.22 17.25 -19.43
CA VAL A 226 3.42 16.50 -18.47
C VAL A 226 4.23 16.28 -17.20
N GLU A 227 3.59 16.36 -16.07
CA GLU A 227 4.18 15.91 -14.82
C GLU A 227 3.95 14.39 -14.72
N TYR A 228 5.03 13.66 -14.52
CA TYR A 228 5.03 12.20 -14.42
C TYR A 228 5.37 11.78 -13.00
N SER A 229 4.47 11.08 -12.34
CA SER A 229 4.65 10.58 -10.97
C SER A 229 4.04 9.18 -10.79
N LEU A 230 4.02 8.39 -11.86
CA LEU A 230 3.49 7.02 -11.79
C LEU A 230 4.47 6.07 -11.14
N SER A 231 3.92 5.12 -10.41
CA SER A 231 4.61 3.92 -9.96
C SER A 231 4.73 2.91 -11.10
N LEU A 232 5.86 2.21 -11.18
CA LEU A 232 6.00 1.07 -12.07
C LEU A 232 4.93 -0.01 -11.80
N THR A 233 4.53 -0.14 -10.52
CA THR A 233 3.44 -1.02 -10.07
C THR A 233 2.16 -0.78 -10.85
N ASN A 234 1.81 0.48 -11.12
CA ASN A 234 0.58 0.85 -11.82
C ASN A 234 0.59 0.50 -13.32
N LEU A 235 1.76 0.31 -13.90
CA LEU A 235 1.92 0.05 -15.33
C LEU A 235 1.85 -1.44 -15.68
N LEU A 236 1.90 -2.35 -14.71
CA LEU A 236 1.98 -3.78 -14.94
C LEU A 236 0.73 -4.51 -14.45
N ASP A 237 0.13 -5.33 -15.31
CA ASP A 237 -0.98 -6.22 -14.94
C ASP A 237 -0.51 -7.42 -14.09
N GLN A 238 0.72 -7.88 -14.29
CA GLN A 238 1.32 -8.98 -13.54
C GLN A 238 2.42 -8.48 -12.59
N PRO A 239 2.57 -9.09 -11.41
CA PRO A 239 3.64 -8.72 -10.48
C PRO A 239 5.02 -9.08 -11.03
N LEU A 240 6.07 -8.34 -10.60
CA LEU A 240 7.46 -8.62 -11.00
C LEU A 240 7.93 -10.01 -10.56
N ILE A 241 7.43 -10.49 -9.43
CA ILE A 241 7.68 -11.84 -8.92
C ILE A 241 6.33 -12.52 -8.71
N ASP A 242 6.10 -13.59 -9.42
CA ASP A 242 4.97 -14.48 -9.22
C ASP A 242 5.39 -15.63 -8.29
N TYR A 243 5.04 -15.50 -7.02
CA TYR A 243 5.36 -16.52 -6.01
C TYR A 243 4.55 -17.80 -6.17
N GLN A 244 3.38 -17.76 -6.79
CA GLN A 244 2.57 -18.95 -7.02
C GLN A 244 3.17 -19.85 -8.11
N GLU A 245 3.64 -19.22 -9.19
CA GLU A 245 4.28 -19.94 -10.32
C GLU A 245 5.79 -20.09 -10.10
N GLY A 246 6.39 -19.44 -9.10
CA GLY A 246 7.83 -19.42 -8.86
C GLY A 246 8.59 -18.76 -10.01
N ALA A 247 8.05 -17.67 -10.56
CA ALA A 247 8.54 -17.05 -11.78
C ALA A 247 8.90 -15.58 -11.59
N ILE A 248 9.97 -15.14 -12.27
CA ILE A 248 10.37 -13.76 -12.37
C ILE A 248 9.89 -13.19 -13.69
N GLN A 249 9.13 -12.08 -13.62
CA GLN A 249 8.52 -11.44 -14.78
C GLN A 249 9.35 -10.25 -15.32
N LEU A 250 10.61 -10.09 -14.88
CA LEU A 250 11.42 -8.91 -15.20
C LEU A 250 11.74 -8.79 -16.71
N ASP A 251 11.96 -9.89 -17.40
CA ASP A 251 12.28 -9.93 -18.85
C ASP A 251 11.03 -10.20 -19.70
N THR A 252 9.94 -9.49 -19.44
CA THR A 252 8.73 -9.52 -20.25
C THR A 252 8.62 -8.26 -21.10
N ASP A 253 7.89 -8.34 -22.22
CA ASP A 253 7.64 -7.19 -23.08
C ASP A 253 6.97 -6.03 -22.29
N ALA A 254 6.06 -6.38 -21.36
CA ALA A 254 5.37 -5.40 -20.50
C ALA A 254 6.35 -4.62 -19.60
N VAL A 255 7.23 -5.33 -18.88
CA VAL A 255 8.22 -4.69 -18.00
C VAL A 255 9.25 -3.89 -18.81
N ARG A 256 9.73 -4.43 -19.93
CA ARG A 256 10.64 -3.72 -20.84
C ARG A 256 10.04 -2.41 -21.33
N GLN A 257 8.76 -2.43 -21.69
CA GLN A 257 8.05 -1.24 -22.10
C GLN A 257 7.85 -0.25 -20.95
N ALA A 258 7.42 -0.71 -19.76
CA ALA A 258 7.25 0.12 -18.59
C ALA A 258 8.56 0.83 -18.20
N LEU A 259 9.69 0.12 -18.15
CA LEU A 259 11.01 0.72 -17.90
C LEU A 259 11.46 1.70 -18.99
N THR A 260 11.06 1.47 -20.26
CA THR A 260 11.32 2.43 -21.35
C THR A 260 10.52 3.70 -21.15
N ILE A 261 9.23 3.58 -20.78
CA ILE A 261 8.37 4.72 -20.45
C ILE A 261 8.95 5.49 -19.27
N GLU A 262 9.34 4.79 -18.22
CA GLU A 262 10.00 5.38 -17.05
C GLU A 262 11.22 6.26 -17.49
N LYS A 263 12.13 5.68 -18.27
CA LYS A 263 13.31 6.41 -18.80
C LYS A 263 12.91 7.62 -19.63
N ASP A 264 11.95 7.47 -20.54
CA ASP A 264 11.56 8.54 -21.46
C ASP A 264 10.91 9.71 -20.73
N TYR A 265 10.12 9.45 -19.68
CA TYR A 265 9.41 10.49 -18.95
C TYR A 265 10.19 11.02 -17.75
N THR A 266 10.99 10.20 -17.07
CA THR A 266 11.87 10.65 -15.97
C THR A 266 12.90 11.69 -16.43
N THR A 267 13.43 11.53 -17.65
CA THR A 267 14.36 12.50 -18.23
C THR A 267 13.73 13.85 -18.56
N HIS A 268 12.40 13.94 -18.58
CA HIS A 268 11.62 15.14 -18.88
C HIS A 268 10.99 15.76 -17.63
N GLN A 269 11.27 15.24 -16.43
CA GLN A 269 10.68 15.75 -15.19
C GLN A 269 10.98 17.22 -14.96
N LEU A 270 9.92 17.99 -14.90
CA LEU A 270 9.93 19.29 -14.26
C LEU A 270 10.00 19.04 -12.74
N ASN A 271 11.01 19.60 -12.09
CA ASN A 271 11.32 19.52 -10.67
C ASN A 271 10.13 19.13 -9.78
N PHE A 272 10.17 17.93 -9.24
CA PHE A 272 9.19 17.25 -8.39
C PHE A 272 8.78 17.99 -7.08
N PHE A 273 9.41 19.11 -6.76
CA PHE A 273 9.25 19.83 -5.50
C PHE A 273 8.61 21.22 -5.65
N ASN A 274 8.14 21.56 -6.81
CA ASN A 274 7.34 22.77 -6.90
C ASN A 274 5.89 22.41 -6.58
N ASN A 275 5.58 22.53 -5.29
CA ASN A 275 4.22 22.64 -4.80
C ASN A 275 3.33 23.25 -5.86
N TYR A 276 2.15 22.65 -6.11
CA TYR A 276 1.10 23.27 -6.90
C TYR A 276 0.95 24.74 -6.47
N ASP A 277 1.60 25.61 -7.21
CA ASP A 277 1.46 27.03 -6.97
C ASP A 277 0.06 27.41 -7.48
N SER A 278 -0.68 28.17 -6.70
CA SER A 278 -1.94 28.79 -7.14
C SER A 278 -1.83 29.43 -8.51
N GLN A 279 -0.63 29.86 -8.92
CA GLN A 279 -0.33 30.37 -10.24
C GLN A 279 -0.45 29.33 -11.37
N GLN A 280 -0.13 28.06 -11.13
CA GLN A 280 -0.29 26.99 -12.13
C GLN A 280 -1.77 26.67 -12.36
N ILE A 281 -2.56 26.64 -11.31
CA ILE A 281 -4.00 26.44 -11.40
C ILE A 281 -4.67 27.65 -12.05
N ASP A 282 -4.21 28.87 -11.76
CA ASP A 282 -4.67 30.09 -12.41
C ASP A 282 -4.28 30.12 -13.90
N ALA A 283 -3.12 29.56 -14.25
CA ALA A 283 -2.68 29.38 -15.63
C ALA A 283 -3.55 28.37 -16.38
N LEU A 284 -3.94 27.26 -15.75
CA LEU A 284 -4.92 26.29 -16.28
C LEU A 284 -6.28 26.96 -16.54
N ALA A 285 -6.77 27.74 -15.55
CA ALA A 285 -8.02 28.48 -15.67
C ALA A 285 -8.00 29.54 -16.77
N ALA A 286 -6.87 30.19 -16.99
CA ALA A 286 -6.69 31.22 -18.02
C ALA A 286 -6.50 30.63 -19.43
N GLY A 287 -6.45 29.31 -19.60
CA GLY A 287 -6.25 28.66 -20.90
C GLY A 287 -4.84 28.91 -21.48
N THR A 288 -3.87 29.19 -20.64
CA THR A 288 -2.48 29.39 -21.09
C THR A 288 -1.90 28.06 -21.60
N PRO A 289 -0.89 28.09 -22.50
CA PRO A 289 -0.29 26.88 -23.08
C PRO A 289 0.43 25.97 -22.07
N PHE A 290 0.57 26.38 -20.83
CA PHE A 290 1.03 25.57 -19.70
C PHE A 290 -0.14 24.85 -19.05
N GLY A 291 -0.93 24.09 -19.83
CA GLY A 291 -1.88 23.15 -19.26
C GLY A 291 -1.08 22.11 -18.46
N LEU A 292 -1.29 22.04 -17.16
CA LEU A 292 -0.76 20.95 -16.34
C LEU A 292 -1.45 19.68 -16.83
N LEU A 293 -0.67 18.78 -17.37
CA LEU A 293 -1.07 17.41 -17.62
C LEU A 293 -0.35 16.60 -16.55
N GLU A 294 -1.10 15.98 -15.70
CA GLU A 294 -0.55 15.22 -14.59
C GLU A 294 -0.85 13.74 -14.78
N MET A 295 0.18 12.93 -14.57
CA MET A 295 0.07 11.50 -14.44
C MET A 295 0.50 11.15 -13.03
N SER A 296 -0.41 10.71 -12.20
CA SER A 296 -0.18 10.35 -10.81
C SER A 296 -1.11 9.23 -10.38
N ASP A 297 -0.82 8.66 -9.22
CA ASP A 297 -1.66 7.61 -8.65
C ASP A 297 -3.07 8.11 -8.40
N ILE A 298 -3.21 9.31 -7.83
CA ILE A 298 -4.46 10.05 -7.76
C ILE A 298 -4.15 11.56 -7.67
N ALA A 299 -4.75 12.33 -8.54
CA ALA A 299 -4.47 13.74 -8.64
C ALA A 299 -5.48 14.59 -7.84
N LEU A 300 -5.76 14.26 -6.57
CA LEU A 300 -6.70 15.04 -5.76
C LEU A 300 -6.25 16.49 -5.59
N GLY A 301 -4.93 16.72 -5.47
CA GLY A 301 -4.35 18.05 -5.46
C GLY A 301 -4.69 18.88 -6.71
N THR A 302 -4.99 18.25 -7.84
CA THR A 302 -5.42 18.87 -9.08
C THR A 302 -6.95 18.91 -9.21
N LEU A 303 -7.65 17.82 -8.86
CA LEU A 303 -9.10 17.71 -9.02
C LEU A 303 -9.88 18.69 -8.14
N HIS A 304 -9.54 18.78 -6.86
CA HIS A 304 -10.18 19.73 -5.95
C HIS A 304 -10.04 21.19 -6.39
N PRO A 305 -8.83 21.67 -6.71
CA PRO A 305 -8.66 23.02 -7.22
C PRO A 305 -9.41 23.30 -8.52
N LEU A 306 -9.45 22.36 -9.46
CA LEU A 306 -10.22 22.53 -10.70
C LEU A 306 -11.71 22.66 -10.41
N ASP A 307 -12.27 21.76 -9.61
CA ASP A 307 -13.68 21.79 -9.21
C ASP A 307 -14.05 23.08 -8.46
N THR A 308 -13.19 23.54 -7.54
CA THR A 308 -13.41 24.79 -6.79
C THR A 308 -13.43 26.02 -7.70
N LYS A 309 -12.59 26.04 -8.73
CA LYS A 309 -12.53 27.13 -9.70
C LYS A 309 -13.59 27.00 -10.81
N GLY A 310 -14.44 25.96 -10.75
CA GLY A 310 -15.48 25.69 -11.74
C GLY A 310 -14.91 25.27 -13.10
N ILE A 311 -13.70 24.72 -13.13
CA ILE A 311 -13.08 24.19 -14.33
C ILE A 311 -13.42 22.70 -14.39
N ALA A 312 -14.06 22.25 -15.48
CA ALA A 312 -14.37 20.85 -15.67
C ALA A 312 -13.06 20.03 -15.76
N PRO A 313 -12.82 19.06 -14.87
CA PRO A 313 -11.65 18.20 -14.96
C PRO A 313 -11.85 17.14 -16.05
N PHE A 314 -10.80 16.90 -16.82
CA PHE A 314 -10.64 15.68 -17.61
C PHE A 314 -9.97 14.64 -16.73
N ILE A 315 -10.52 13.43 -16.65
CA ILE A 315 -9.98 12.33 -15.85
C ILE A 315 -10.04 11.07 -16.69
N GLN A 316 -8.91 10.41 -16.84
CA GLN A 316 -8.80 9.11 -17.51
C GLN A 316 -7.88 8.19 -16.70
N GLY A 317 -8.28 6.93 -16.49
CA GLY A 317 -7.40 5.90 -15.97
C GLY A 317 -6.31 5.59 -17.01
N ILE A 318 -5.08 5.41 -16.55
CA ILE A 318 -3.97 5.00 -17.41
C ILE A 318 -4.00 3.47 -17.51
N PRO A 319 -4.18 2.90 -18.69
CA PRO A 319 -4.33 1.45 -18.83
C PRO A 319 -2.98 0.74 -18.69
N ASN A 320 -3.02 -0.47 -18.14
CA ASN A 320 -1.90 -1.42 -18.19
C ASN A 320 -1.72 -1.99 -19.61
N GLU A 321 -0.78 -2.92 -19.81
CA GLU A 321 -0.47 -3.52 -21.11
C GLU A 321 -1.66 -4.30 -21.72
N ASN A 322 -2.59 -4.77 -20.89
CA ASN A 322 -3.79 -5.51 -21.29
C ASN A 322 -5.05 -4.65 -21.45
N GLY A 323 -4.95 -3.34 -21.18
CA GLY A 323 -6.05 -2.38 -21.31
C GLY A 323 -6.96 -2.29 -20.08
N GLY A 324 -6.64 -2.98 -18.98
CA GLY A 324 -7.27 -2.80 -17.68
C GLY A 324 -6.57 -1.69 -16.88
N ILE A 325 -7.03 -1.49 -15.65
CA ILE A 325 -6.37 -0.59 -14.68
C ILE A 325 -5.69 -1.45 -13.62
N THR A 326 -4.45 -1.13 -13.29
CA THR A 326 -3.74 -1.74 -12.18
C THR A 326 -3.71 -0.76 -11.01
N ALA A 327 -4.30 -1.18 -9.89
CA ALA A 327 -4.27 -0.43 -8.65
C ALA A 327 -3.00 -0.74 -7.85
N GLU A 328 -2.56 0.20 -7.02
CA GLU A 328 -1.56 -0.04 -5.99
C GLU A 328 -2.21 0.00 -4.62
N ILE A 329 -1.93 -0.98 -3.78
CA ILE A 329 -2.47 -1.05 -2.43
C ILE A 329 -1.69 -0.07 -1.55
N SER A 330 -2.39 0.92 -0.99
CA SER A 330 -1.78 1.97 -0.16
C SER A 330 -1.77 1.61 1.31
N SER A 331 -2.84 0.99 1.82
CA SER A 331 -2.87 0.45 3.18
C SER A 331 -3.60 -0.88 3.24
N TYR A 332 -3.21 -1.72 4.19
CA TYR A 332 -3.74 -3.07 4.30
C TYR A 332 -3.57 -3.62 5.72
N ALA A 333 -4.35 -4.66 6.02
CA ALA A 333 -4.37 -5.28 7.34
C ALA A 333 -4.36 -6.81 7.25
N MET A 334 -3.69 -7.45 8.20
CA MET A 334 -3.64 -8.91 8.33
C MET A 334 -3.45 -9.31 9.78
N ALA A 335 -3.74 -10.57 10.09
CA ALA A 335 -3.49 -11.16 11.40
C ALA A 335 -2.39 -12.22 11.32
N SER A 336 -1.64 -12.39 12.41
CA SER A 336 -0.63 -13.45 12.54
C SER A 336 -1.26 -14.83 12.45
N ALA A 337 -0.66 -15.75 11.70
CA ALA A 337 -1.07 -17.15 11.69
C ALA A 337 -0.89 -17.82 13.07
N ASN A 338 -0.05 -17.25 13.93
CA ASN A 338 0.27 -17.78 15.27
C ASN A 338 -0.54 -17.15 16.41
N THR A 339 -1.50 -16.24 16.08
CA THR A 339 -2.33 -15.60 17.12
C THR A 339 -3.10 -16.62 17.94
N GLN A 340 -3.25 -16.35 19.24
CA GLN A 340 -4.09 -17.14 20.13
C GLN A 340 -5.57 -16.71 20.10
N TYR A 341 -5.89 -15.62 19.37
CA TYR A 341 -7.18 -14.95 19.34
C TYR A 341 -7.71 -14.74 17.91
N PRO A 342 -7.77 -15.81 17.07
CA PRO A 342 -8.07 -15.66 15.65
C PRO A 342 -9.47 -15.09 15.37
N GLU A 343 -10.49 -15.42 16.21
CA GLU A 343 -11.82 -14.87 16.06
C GLU A 343 -11.84 -13.35 16.30
N GLN A 344 -11.18 -12.88 17.37
CA GLN A 344 -11.14 -11.46 17.74
C GLN A 344 -10.30 -10.65 16.74
N CYS A 345 -9.20 -11.22 16.23
CA CYS A 345 -8.41 -10.60 15.16
C CYS A 345 -9.26 -10.43 13.90
N ALA A 346 -9.98 -11.47 13.48
CA ALA A 346 -10.85 -11.40 12.31
C ALA A 346 -12.00 -10.38 12.50
N GLU A 347 -12.60 -10.32 13.70
CA GLU A 347 -13.63 -9.36 14.05
C GLU A 347 -13.13 -7.91 13.88
N LEU A 348 -11.95 -7.60 14.43
CA LEU A 348 -11.32 -6.30 14.24
C LEU A 348 -11.05 -5.99 12.76
N LEU A 349 -10.47 -6.94 12.02
CA LEU A 349 -10.11 -6.73 10.63
C LEU A 349 -11.33 -6.50 9.73
N TYR A 350 -12.41 -7.28 9.93
CA TYR A 350 -13.65 -7.06 9.18
C TYR A 350 -14.41 -5.81 9.61
N TYR A 351 -14.28 -5.38 10.86
CA TYR A 351 -14.78 -4.06 11.28
C TYR A 351 -14.13 -2.94 10.48
N LEU A 352 -12.80 -3.01 10.21
CA LEU A 352 -12.10 -2.02 9.40
C LEU A 352 -12.60 -2.00 7.93
N MET A 353 -13.20 -3.08 7.46
CA MET A 353 -13.85 -3.17 6.14
C MET A 353 -15.31 -2.70 6.14
N SER A 354 -15.87 -2.29 7.28
CA SER A 354 -17.23 -1.77 7.37
C SER A 354 -17.37 -0.41 6.68
N ALA A 355 -18.59 -0.02 6.31
CA ALA A 355 -18.86 1.30 5.77
C ALA A 355 -18.45 2.41 6.76
N GLU A 356 -18.70 2.19 8.06
CA GLU A 356 -18.32 3.14 9.11
C GLU A 356 -16.82 3.48 9.10
N CYS A 357 -15.96 2.47 8.85
CA CYS A 357 -14.52 2.69 8.77
C CYS A 357 -14.10 3.21 7.40
N GLN A 358 -14.63 2.65 6.33
CA GLN A 358 -14.25 2.99 4.95
C GLN A 358 -14.76 4.36 4.48
N ASP A 359 -15.75 4.94 5.16
CA ASP A 359 -16.21 6.32 4.94
C ASP A 359 -15.20 7.38 5.42
N ALA A 360 -14.20 6.97 6.20
CA ALA A 360 -13.08 7.81 6.59
C ALA A 360 -11.78 7.27 6.00
N ALA A 361 -10.97 8.14 5.40
CA ALA A 361 -9.65 7.72 4.93
C ALA A 361 -8.81 7.22 6.11
N ALA A 362 -8.18 6.04 5.96
CA ALA A 362 -7.42 5.44 7.05
C ALA A 362 -6.19 6.30 7.41
N TYR A 363 -5.43 6.67 6.40
CA TYR A 363 -4.18 7.44 6.50
C TYR A 363 -4.16 8.58 5.47
N PRO A 364 -4.93 9.67 5.67
CA PRO A 364 -5.07 10.72 4.66
C PRO A 364 -3.81 11.61 4.56
N SER A 365 -2.63 11.01 4.61
CA SER A 365 -1.36 11.74 4.58
C SER A 365 -1.07 12.37 3.23
N THR A 366 -1.66 11.85 2.14
CA THR A 366 -1.31 12.22 0.78
C THR A 366 -2.48 12.56 -0.13
N THR A 367 -3.72 12.55 0.29
CA THR A 367 -4.88 12.79 -0.60
C THR A 367 -5.12 11.75 -1.69
N GLU A 368 -4.37 10.65 -1.69
CA GLU A 368 -4.26 9.75 -2.83
C GLU A 368 -4.92 8.41 -2.58
N GLU A 369 -5.50 8.20 -1.40
CA GLU A 369 -6.08 6.93 -1.01
C GLU A 369 -7.57 6.85 -1.34
N LEU A 370 -7.95 5.77 -2.01
CA LEU A 370 -9.33 5.42 -2.28
C LEU A 370 -9.77 4.26 -1.39
N PRO A 371 -11.02 4.29 -0.89
CA PRO A 371 -11.55 3.20 -0.06
C PRO A 371 -11.81 1.96 -0.90
N VAL A 372 -11.61 0.79 -0.31
CA VAL A 372 -11.87 -0.49 -0.99
C VAL A 372 -13.38 -0.73 -1.18
N ARG A 373 -14.22 -0.17 -0.33
CA ARG A 373 -15.67 -0.20 -0.50
C ARG A 373 -16.14 0.80 -1.55
N ARG A 374 -16.94 0.32 -2.49
CA ARG A 374 -17.49 1.10 -3.61
C ARG A 374 -18.45 2.21 -3.16
N ASP A 375 -19.24 1.95 -2.13
CA ASP A 375 -20.25 2.87 -1.58
C ASP A 375 -19.63 3.96 -0.68
N SER A 376 -18.40 3.78 -0.22
CA SER A 376 -17.69 4.73 0.64
C SER A 376 -16.87 5.79 -0.12
N MET A 377 -16.72 5.69 -1.44
CA MET A 377 -15.84 6.55 -2.24
C MET A 377 -15.99 8.04 -1.93
N LYS A 378 -17.21 8.55 -1.97
CA LYS A 378 -17.46 9.99 -1.76
C LYS A 378 -17.15 10.41 -0.33
N ALA A 379 -17.63 9.65 0.65
CA ALA A 379 -17.45 9.98 2.06
C ALA A 379 -15.96 9.94 2.46
N SER A 380 -15.22 8.94 1.97
CA SER A 380 -13.79 8.81 2.21
C SER A 380 -12.99 9.98 1.64
N LEU A 381 -13.26 10.40 0.40
CA LEU A 381 -12.60 11.54 -0.23
C LEU A 381 -12.92 12.86 0.49
N GLU A 382 -14.18 13.04 0.92
CA GLU A 382 -14.58 14.20 1.73
C GLU A 382 -13.89 14.18 3.11
N SER A 383 -13.73 13.01 3.72
CA SER A 383 -13.01 12.84 4.99
C SER A 383 -11.52 13.17 4.84
N ALA A 384 -10.86 12.69 3.78
CA ALA A 384 -9.48 13.01 3.49
C ALA A 384 -9.28 14.52 3.29
N HIS A 385 -10.15 15.16 2.53
CA HIS A 385 -10.13 16.60 2.33
C HIS A 385 -10.30 17.37 3.65
N GLN A 386 -11.27 16.99 4.50
CA GLN A 386 -11.48 17.63 5.82
C GLN A 386 -10.23 17.50 6.70
N PHE A 387 -9.61 16.33 6.71
CA PHE A 387 -8.37 16.11 7.46
C PHE A 387 -7.25 17.04 6.98
N LEU A 388 -7.04 17.13 5.67
CA LEU A 388 -5.98 17.98 5.11
C LEU A 388 -6.18 19.47 5.36
N VAL A 389 -7.41 19.95 5.24
CA VAL A 389 -7.70 21.39 5.39
C VAL A 389 -7.72 21.80 6.84
N TYR A 390 -8.33 21.00 7.74
CA TYR A 390 -8.66 21.45 9.09
C TYR A 390 -7.97 20.70 10.21
N ASP A 391 -7.49 19.45 9.99
CA ASP A 391 -7.06 18.58 11.08
C ASP A 391 -5.67 17.94 10.87
N ALA A 392 -4.97 18.30 9.80
CA ALA A 392 -3.76 17.60 9.31
C ALA A 392 -2.63 17.43 10.35
N SER A 393 -2.70 18.07 11.54
CA SER A 393 -1.60 17.99 12.49
C SER A 393 -1.96 18.23 13.94
N LYS A 394 -3.21 18.49 14.30
CA LYS A 394 -3.56 19.17 15.58
C LYS A 394 -2.72 20.43 15.86
N GLU A 395 -1.90 20.86 14.92
CA GLU A 395 -1.26 22.16 14.96
C GLU A 395 -2.37 23.22 14.99
N LYS A 396 -2.20 24.22 15.82
CA LYS A 396 -3.04 25.41 15.75
C LYS A 396 -2.71 26.15 14.47
N LEU A 397 -3.40 25.74 13.38
CA LEU A 397 -3.32 26.44 12.12
C LEU A 397 -3.74 27.90 12.34
N SER A 398 -2.99 28.83 11.78
CA SER A 398 -3.40 30.23 11.73
C SER A 398 -4.60 30.38 10.79
N GLU A 399 -5.37 31.47 10.93
CA GLU A 399 -6.45 31.78 9.99
C GLU A 399 -5.91 31.92 8.55
N ASP A 400 -4.67 32.39 8.38
CA ASP A 400 -4.02 32.52 7.09
C ASP A 400 -3.65 31.14 6.49
N ASP A 401 -3.20 30.18 7.33
CA ASP A 401 -2.90 28.81 6.88
C ASP A 401 -4.19 28.08 6.47
N ILE A 402 -5.25 28.21 7.23
CA ILE A 402 -6.56 27.64 6.88
C ILE A 402 -7.05 28.24 5.55
N ALA A 403 -6.99 29.56 5.40
CA ALA A 403 -7.41 30.23 4.18
C ALA A 403 -6.57 29.78 2.97
N PHE A 404 -5.25 29.60 3.15
CA PHE A 404 -4.37 29.08 2.11
C PHE A 404 -4.71 27.64 1.73
N ARG A 405 -4.98 26.77 2.73
CA ARG A 405 -5.37 25.37 2.48
C ARG A 405 -6.75 25.28 1.81
N GLU A 406 -7.72 26.10 2.23
CA GLU A 406 -9.02 26.21 1.57
C GLU A 406 -8.91 26.73 0.13
N GLU A 407 -7.99 27.63 -0.15
CA GLU A 407 -7.74 28.12 -1.51
C GLU A 407 -7.01 27.08 -2.35
N THR A 408 -6.10 26.33 -1.77
CA THR A 408 -5.25 25.36 -2.48
C THR A 408 -5.99 24.04 -2.72
N TYR A 409 -6.62 23.50 -1.69
CA TYR A 409 -7.31 22.20 -1.75
C TYR A 409 -8.83 22.34 -1.89
N GLY A 410 -9.34 23.56 -1.90
CA GLY A 410 -10.68 24.07 -1.73
C GLY A 410 -11.84 23.20 -2.17
N GLY A 411 -12.86 23.15 -1.33
CA GLY A 411 -14.20 22.64 -1.63
C GLY A 411 -14.31 21.11 -1.75
N ASN A 412 -15.54 20.63 -1.73
CA ASN A 412 -15.83 19.21 -1.98
C ASN A 412 -15.79 18.91 -3.47
N LEU A 413 -15.33 17.71 -3.83
CA LEU A 413 -15.39 17.22 -5.20
C LEU A 413 -16.84 17.21 -5.73
N GLN A 414 -16.99 17.53 -7.01
CA GLN A 414 -18.29 17.44 -7.69
C GLN A 414 -18.72 15.97 -7.80
N ASP A 415 -20.03 15.70 -7.74
CA ASP A 415 -20.55 14.35 -7.90
C ASP A 415 -20.13 13.70 -9.23
N THR A 416 -19.98 14.50 -10.29
CA THR A 416 -19.49 14.04 -11.60
C THR A 416 -18.04 13.56 -11.54
N THR A 417 -17.18 14.24 -10.80
CA THR A 417 -15.79 13.85 -10.59
C THR A 417 -15.71 12.54 -9.82
N VAL A 418 -16.47 12.40 -8.74
CA VAL A 418 -16.57 11.15 -7.96
C VAL A 418 -17.07 9.99 -8.84
N GLN A 419 -18.10 10.21 -9.67
CA GLN A 419 -18.61 9.19 -10.60
C GLN A 419 -17.57 8.77 -11.63
N SER A 420 -16.74 9.70 -12.12
CA SER A 420 -15.66 9.40 -13.05
C SER A 420 -14.59 8.53 -12.39
N LEU A 421 -14.21 8.83 -11.14
CA LEU A 421 -13.28 8.00 -10.36
C LEU A 421 -13.85 6.59 -10.12
N GLN A 422 -15.11 6.48 -9.72
CA GLN A 422 -15.78 5.18 -9.55
C GLN A 422 -15.79 4.37 -10.86
N ALA A 423 -16.07 5.02 -12.00
CA ALA A 423 -16.06 4.34 -13.28
C ALA A 423 -14.68 3.86 -13.72
N ILE A 424 -13.61 4.53 -13.29
CA ILE A 424 -12.22 4.09 -13.48
C ILE A 424 -11.92 2.90 -12.57
N CYS A 425 -12.29 2.99 -11.29
CA CYS A 425 -12.09 1.90 -10.34
C CYS A 425 -12.88 0.63 -10.72
N ASP A 426 -14.00 0.76 -11.43
CA ASP A 426 -14.75 -0.38 -11.99
C ASP A 426 -14.00 -1.11 -13.12
N GLN A 427 -12.92 -0.53 -13.64
CA GLN A 427 -12.06 -1.12 -14.67
C GLN A 427 -10.79 -1.77 -14.10
N ILE A 428 -10.64 -1.81 -12.77
CA ILE A 428 -9.50 -2.45 -12.11
C ILE A 428 -9.53 -3.95 -12.41
N THR A 429 -8.49 -4.42 -13.09
CA THR A 429 -8.27 -5.84 -13.44
C THR A 429 -7.29 -6.51 -12.50
N SER A 430 -6.35 -5.75 -11.94
CA SER A 430 -5.32 -6.22 -11.02
C SER A 430 -4.99 -5.16 -9.97
N ALA A 431 -4.40 -5.60 -8.88
CA ALA A 431 -3.84 -4.71 -7.87
C ALA A 431 -2.60 -5.35 -7.23
N HIS A 432 -1.60 -4.53 -6.93
CA HIS A 432 -0.34 -5.00 -6.37
C HIS A 432 -0.01 -4.26 -5.09
N PHE A 433 0.71 -4.96 -4.20
CA PHE A 433 1.40 -4.31 -3.09
C PHE A 433 2.70 -3.71 -3.61
N HIS A 434 3.02 -2.53 -3.14
CA HIS A 434 4.34 -1.96 -3.37
C HIS A 434 5.35 -2.75 -2.54
N THR A 435 6.35 -3.31 -3.20
CA THR A 435 7.39 -4.12 -2.55
C THR A 435 8.75 -3.44 -2.70
N ILE A 436 9.73 -3.94 -1.96
CA ILE A 436 11.13 -3.49 -2.08
C ILE A 436 11.63 -3.49 -3.53
N TRP A 437 11.14 -4.40 -4.38
CA TRP A 437 11.56 -4.49 -5.78
C TRP A 437 11.01 -3.35 -6.63
N TYR A 438 9.76 -2.95 -6.40
CA TYR A 438 9.21 -1.78 -7.06
C TYR A 438 9.93 -0.51 -6.59
N SER A 439 10.14 -0.36 -5.28
CA SER A 439 10.93 0.77 -4.75
C SER A 439 12.32 0.85 -5.40
N ALA A 440 13.01 -0.28 -5.55
CA ALA A 440 14.32 -0.34 -6.16
C ALA A 440 14.33 0.02 -7.66
N LEU A 441 13.22 -0.24 -8.37
CA LEU A 441 13.07 0.05 -9.79
C LEU A 441 12.51 1.45 -10.10
N GLU A 442 11.86 2.10 -9.13
CA GLU A 442 11.25 3.43 -9.31
C GLU A 442 12.13 4.56 -8.80
N LEU A 443 12.83 4.30 -7.72
CA LEU A 443 13.52 5.33 -6.96
C LEU A 443 14.94 5.62 -7.46
N GLY A 444 15.21 5.75 -8.69
CA GLY A 444 16.47 6.28 -9.16
C GLY A 444 17.11 7.42 -8.32
N GLN A 445 16.57 7.71 -7.13
CA GLN A 445 16.88 8.80 -6.22
C GLN A 445 17.25 8.41 -4.79
N SER A 446 17.52 7.13 -4.47
CA SER A 446 18.02 6.84 -3.12
C SER A 446 19.37 7.52 -2.91
N GLU A 447 19.38 8.61 -2.15
CA GLU A 447 20.61 9.27 -1.71
C GLU A 447 21.49 8.39 -0.80
N THR A 448 20.96 7.28 -0.34
CA THR A 448 21.66 6.28 0.49
C THR A 448 22.35 5.18 -0.33
N GLY A 449 22.29 5.21 -1.57
CA GLY A 449 22.85 4.59 -2.75
C GLY A 449 24.01 3.62 -2.69
N ASP A 450 24.09 2.73 -1.74
CA ASP A 450 25.00 1.55 -1.78
C ASP A 450 24.26 0.27 -2.25
N ASP A 451 22.96 0.36 -2.56
CA ASP A 451 22.25 -0.76 -3.13
C ASP A 451 22.52 -0.88 -4.64
N VAL A 452 22.96 -2.05 -5.04
CA VAL A 452 23.30 -2.33 -6.44
C VAL A 452 22.04 -2.31 -7.34
N LEU A 453 20.84 -2.51 -6.78
CA LEU A 453 19.58 -2.42 -7.53
C LEU A 453 19.35 -0.97 -7.97
N THR A 454 19.33 -0.06 -7.00
CA THR A 454 19.16 1.38 -7.25
C THR A 454 20.27 1.94 -8.13
N SER A 455 21.54 1.52 -7.94
CA SER A 455 22.63 1.98 -8.80
C SER A 455 22.49 1.47 -10.23
N SER A 456 22.03 0.23 -10.44
CA SER A 456 21.84 -0.32 -11.78
C SER A 456 20.70 0.37 -12.52
N LEU A 457 19.61 0.70 -11.82
CA LEU A 457 18.52 1.47 -12.39
C LEU A 457 18.94 2.90 -12.75
N ASN A 458 19.67 3.58 -11.86
CA ASN A 458 20.20 4.92 -12.11
C ASN A 458 21.13 4.94 -13.33
N ASP A 459 22.00 3.93 -13.46
CA ASP A 459 22.88 3.79 -14.63
C ASP A 459 22.08 3.56 -15.93
N TYR A 460 20.91 2.93 -15.83
CA TYR A 460 19.98 2.81 -16.97
C TYR A 460 19.22 4.11 -17.24
N LEU A 461 18.60 4.72 -16.24
CA LEU A 461 17.75 5.90 -16.42
C LEU A 461 18.55 7.13 -16.86
N TYR A 462 19.71 7.36 -16.25
CA TYR A 462 20.50 8.58 -16.42
C TYR A 462 21.86 8.37 -17.10
N GLY A 463 22.27 7.12 -17.29
CA GLY A 463 23.55 6.75 -17.87
C GLY A 463 23.46 6.08 -19.23
N ASP A 464 24.53 5.37 -19.58
CA ASP A 464 24.70 4.71 -20.88
C ASP A 464 24.35 3.20 -20.84
N THR A 465 23.91 2.67 -19.68
CA THR A 465 23.52 1.24 -19.53
C THR A 465 22.28 0.96 -20.37
N SER A 466 22.32 -0.11 -21.13
CA SER A 466 21.18 -0.56 -21.92
C SER A 466 20.13 -1.30 -21.05
N LEU A 467 18.89 -1.38 -21.54
CA LEU A 467 17.83 -2.16 -20.87
C LEU A 467 18.21 -3.62 -20.72
N ASP A 468 18.88 -4.22 -21.72
CA ASP A 468 19.34 -5.63 -21.64
C ASP A 468 20.36 -5.82 -20.51
N GLU A 469 21.32 -4.90 -20.37
CA GLU A 469 22.31 -4.94 -19.29
C GLU A 469 21.67 -4.78 -17.92
N LEU A 470 20.64 -3.92 -17.79
CA LEU A 470 19.87 -3.78 -16.55
C LEU A 470 19.18 -5.11 -16.19
N ILE A 471 18.43 -5.69 -17.12
CA ILE A 471 17.70 -6.95 -16.91
C ILE A 471 18.66 -8.10 -16.58
N ASP A 472 19.78 -8.23 -17.31
CA ASP A 472 20.81 -9.25 -17.07
C ASP A 472 21.45 -9.10 -15.66
N THR A 473 21.54 -7.88 -15.16
CA THR A 473 22.09 -7.59 -13.82
C THR A 473 21.10 -7.92 -12.70
N LEU A 474 19.82 -7.61 -12.89
CA LEU A 474 18.79 -7.75 -11.86
C LEU A 474 18.20 -9.16 -11.77
N THR A 475 18.03 -9.85 -12.91
CA THR A 475 17.40 -11.19 -12.94
C THR A 475 18.04 -12.20 -11.96
N PRO A 476 19.39 -12.37 -11.89
CA PRO A 476 19.97 -13.30 -10.93
C PRO A 476 19.71 -12.95 -9.46
N ARG A 477 19.50 -11.68 -9.15
CA ARG A 477 19.25 -11.20 -7.78
C ARG A 477 17.83 -11.48 -7.35
N LEU A 478 16.87 -11.18 -8.24
CA LEU A 478 15.48 -11.54 -8.02
C LEU A 478 15.32 -13.06 -7.90
N GLN A 479 16.07 -13.84 -8.69
CA GLN A 479 16.06 -15.29 -8.58
C GLN A 479 16.59 -15.77 -7.23
N MET A 480 17.69 -15.20 -6.74
CA MET A 480 18.21 -15.53 -5.40
C MET A 480 17.16 -15.24 -4.33
N TYR A 481 16.47 -14.10 -4.43
CA TYR A 481 15.44 -13.73 -3.48
C TYR A 481 14.21 -14.65 -3.54
N LEU A 482 13.83 -15.07 -4.74
CA LEU A 482 12.74 -16.03 -4.93
C LEU A 482 13.08 -17.41 -4.33
N ASP A 483 14.35 -17.82 -4.44
CA ASP A 483 14.84 -19.12 -3.98
C ASP A 483 15.08 -19.19 -2.45
N GLU A 484 15.18 -18.03 -1.75
CA GLU A 484 15.30 -17.94 -0.28
C GLU A 484 13.96 -18.18 0.43
#